data_cc3a70d57bbc7b731d1fdce8dca31d17
#
_entry.id   cc3a70d57bbc7b731d1fdce8dca31d17
#
_cell.length_a   1.000
_cell.length_b   1.000
_cell.length_c   1.000
_cell.angle_alpha   90.00
_cell.angle_beta   90.00
_cell.angle_gamma   90.00
#
_symmetry.space_group_name_H-M   'P 1'
#
loop_
_entity.id
_entity.type
_entity.pdbx_description
1 polymer ?
#
loop_
_entity_poly.entity_id
_entity_poly.type
_entity_poly.pdbx_seq_one_letter_code
_entity_poly.pdbx_strand_id
1 'polypeptide(L)'
;ACVVEAMGLSLPFNGTIPAVDARRKTMSHLTGRRIVDLVKEDRKLYAYLTRPAMENAIRVLAAIGGSTNAVIHLQAIAGRMGIDLCLDDFDQLTKDIPLLVDIQPSGKYLMEDFHYAGGVPYVMQTLGKFLDQKIETVSGQTVGEITALAEGYNDDVLHSMQSPVKENAGIWVLRGNLCPKGAIIKPSAASDGLLTHEAKAVVFKQGEEFMGYRI
;
A
#
# COMPACT_ATOMS: atom_id res chain seq x y z
N ALA A 1 -3.04 3.04 -6.75
CA ALA A 1 -4.49 2.84 -6.71
C ALA A 1 -4.92 2.19 -5.39
N CYS A 2 -4.39 1.00 -5.02
CA CYS A 2 -4.80 0.27 -3.79
C CYS A 2 -4.68 1.11 -2.51
N VAL A 3 -3.62 1.89 -2.36
CA VAL A 3 -3.40 2.78 -1.20
C VAL A 3 -4.48 3.88 -1.13
N VAL A 4 -4.91 4.41 -2.27
CA VAL A 4 -5.99 5.41 -2.33
C VAL A 4 -7.33 4.80 -1.91
N GLU A 5 -7.58 3.55 -2.28
CA GLU A 5 -8.75 2.79 -1.84
C GLU A 5 -8.69 2.52 -0.34
N ALA A 6 -7.54 2.11 0.19
CA ALA A 6 -7.33 1.88 1.61
C ALA A 6 -7.47 3.14 2.48
N MET A 7 -7.20 4.34 1.92
CA MET A 7 -7.49 5.63 2.56
C MET A 7 -8.98 5.99 2.57
N GLY A 8 -9.84 5.20 1.92
CA GLY A 8 -11.24 5.54 1.77
C GLY A 8 -11.55 6.59 0.69
N LEU A 9 -10.60 6.91 -0.19
CA LEU A 9 -10.74 7.94 -1.24
C LEU A 9 -11.14 7.38 -2.60
N SER A 10 -11.46 6.11 -2.67
CA SER A 10 -11.93 5.44 -3.87
C SER A 10 -13.13 4.55 -3.52
N LEU A 11 -13.97 4.26 -4.50
CA LEU A 11 -15.01 3.25 -4.32
C LEU A 11 -14.36 1.87 -4.13
N PRO A 12 -14.97 0.97 -3.34
CA PRO A 12 -14.44 -0.36 -3.10
C PRO A 12 -14.18 -1.14 -4.39
N PHE A 13 -13.12 -1.95 -4.40
CA PHE A 13 -12.62 -2.74 -5.54
C PHE A 13 -12.03 -1.94 -6.71
N ASN A 14 -12.13 -0.61 -6.72
CA ASN A 14 -11.65 0.21 -7.83
C ASN A 14 -10.14 0.10 -8.06
N GLY A 15 -9.37 -0.05 -7.00
CA GLY A 15 -7.89 -0.05 -7.05
C GLY A 15 -7.29 -1.22 -7.83
N THR A 16 -8.03 -2.30 -8.01
CA THR A 16 -7.53 -3.56 -8.60
C THR A 16 -8.17 -3.96 -9.92
N ILE A 17 -9.32 -3.37 -10.31
CA ILE A 17 -10.00 -3.72 -11.57
C ILE A 17 -9.03 -3.60 -12.75
N PRO A 18 -8.86 -4.66 -13.59
CA PRO A 18 -8.02 -4.60 -14.79
C PRO A 18 -8.50 -3.51 -15.76
N ALA A 19 -7.55 -2.88 -16.47
CA ALA A 19 -7.86 -1.76 -17.37
C ALA A 19 -8.80 -2.17 -18.53
N VAL A 20 -8.69 -3.43 -18.97
CA VAL A 20 -9.50 -3.99 -20.08
C VAL A 20 -10.85 -4.55 -19.62
N ASP A 21 -11.10 -4.67 -18.34
CA ASP A 21 -12.34 -5.20 -17.78
C ASP A 21 -13.50 -4.21 -17.95
N ALA A 22 -14.66 -4.70 -18.38
CA ALA A 22 -15.87 -3.90 -18.56
C ALA A 22 -16.30 -3.17 -17.26
N ARG A 23 -16.04 -3.78 -16.09
CA ARG A 23 -16.28 -3.17 -14.76
C ARG A 23 -15.53 -1.86 -14.57
N ARG A 24 -14.39 -1.63 -15.27
CA ARG A 24 -13.67 -0.36 -15.22
C ARG A 24 -14.54 0.81 -15.71
N LYS A 25 -15.31 0.62 -16.79
CA LYS A 25 -16.23 1.64 -17.30
C LYS A 25 -17.39 1.88 -16.34
N THR A 26 -17.96 0.81 -15.79
CA THR A 26 -19.01 0.89 -14.76
C THR A 26 -18.51 1.65 -13.52
N MET A 27 -17.32 1.32 -13.03
CA MET A 27 -16.73 1.97 -11.87
C MET A 27 -16.46 3.47 -12.13
N SER A 28 -16.01 3.84 -13.32
CA SER A 28 -15.83 5.24 -13.71
C SER A 28 -17.15 6.00 -13.68
N HIS A 29 -18.23 5.39 -14.18
CA HIS A 29 -19.58 5.98 -14.14
C HIS A 29 -20.05 6.15 -12.68
N LEU A 30 -19.90 5.13 -11.83
CA LEU A 30 -20.29 5.19 -10.42
C LEU A 30 -19.49 6.25 -9.67
N THR A 31 -18.19 6.38 -9.95
CA THR A 31 -17.34 7.43 -9.37
C THR A 31 -17.83 8.82 -9.77
N GLY A 32 -18.21 9.00 -11.05
CA GLY A 32 -18.77 10.26 -11.55
C GLY A 32 -20.10 10.62 -10.89
N ARG A 33 -20.95 9.63 -10.62
CA ARG A 33 -22.19 9.86 -9.85
C ARG A 33 -21.89 10.22 -8.40
N ARG A 34 -21.00 9.47 -7.75
CA ARG A 34 -20.67 9.67 -6.34
C ARG A 34 -20.07 11.05 -6.07
N ILE A 35 -19.22 11.58 -6.95
CA ILE A 35 -18.65 12.93 -6.75
C ILE A 35 -19.74 14.02 -6.78
N VAL A 36 -20.79 13.84 -7.58
CA VAL A 36 -21.93 14.77 -7.60
C VAL A 36 -22.69 14.72 -6.27
N ASP A 37 -22.86 13.53 -5.71
CA ASP A 37 -23.52 13.36 -4.40
C ASP A 37 -22.67 13.97 -3.28
N LEU A 38 -21.36 13.78 -3.28
CA LEU A 38 -20.44 14.40 -2.32
C LEU A 38 -20.50 15.94 -2.36
N VAL A 39 -20.66 16.53 -3.56
CA VAL A 39 -20.85 17.97 -3.70
C VAL A 39 -22.17 18.41 -3.08
N LYS A 40 -23.27 17.69 -3.30
CA LYS A 40 -24.58 17.98 -2.70
C LYS A 40 -24.58 17.83 -1.18
N GLU A 41 -23.80 16.86 -0.67
CA GLU A 41 -23.62 16.61 0.76
C GLU A 41 -22.64 17.61 1.40
N ASP A 42 -22.06 18.53 0.64
CA ASP A 42 -20.96 19.43 1.06
C ASP A 42 -19.77 18.69 1.70
N ARG A 43 -19.52 17.47 1.24
CA ARG A 43 -18.41 16.64 1.75
C ARG A 43 -17.10 17.01 1.04
N LYS A 44 -16.10 17.38 1.81
CA LYS A 44 -14.81 17.85 1.32
C LYS A 44 -13.71 16.82 1.55
N LEU A 45 -12.68 16.86 0.74
CA LEU A 45 -11.58 15.89 0.77
C LEU A 45 -10.93 15.76 2.16
N TYR A 46 -10.78 16.85 2.87
CA TYR A 46 -10.16 16.85 4.20
C TYR A 46 -10.98 16.09 5.26
N ALA A 47 -12.27 15.84 5.03
CA ALA A 47 -13.08 15.01 5.93
C ALA A 47 -12.64 13.54 5.92
N TYR A 48 -12.07 13.09 4.83
CA TYR A 48 -11.63 11.69 4.62
C TYR A 48 -10.12 11.51 4.82
N LEU A 49 -9.31 12.53 4.48
CA LEU A 49 -7.86 12.49 4.63
C LEU A 49 -7.47 12.80 6.08
N THR A 50 -7.64 11.81 6.94
CA THR A 50 -7.30 11.88 8.36
C THR A 50 -6.02 11.09 8.65
N ARG A 51 -5.39 11.32 9.80
CA ARG A 51 -4.22 10.53 10.24
C ARG A 51 -4.55 9.02 10.28
N PRO A 52 -5.65 8.54 10.86
CA PRO A 52 -6.01 7.12 10.82
C PRO A 52 -6.20 6.56 9.41
N ALA A 53 -6.73 7.34 8.45
CA ALA A 53 -6.85 6.93 7.06
C ALA A 53 -5.47 6.72 6.41
N MET A 54 -4.49 7.60 6.70
CA MET A 54 -3.10 7.42 6.27
C MET A 54 -2.46 6.17 6.88
N GLU A 55 -2.72 5.90 8.15
CA GLU A 55 -2.20 4.72 8.84
C GLU A 55 -2.76 3.42 8.25
N ASN A 56 -4.06 3.37 7.93
CA ASN A 56 -4.65 2.25 7.20
C ASN A 56 -3.97 2.04 5.85
N ALA A 57 -3.74 3.11 5.11
CA ALA A 57 -3.07 3.08 3.82
C ALA A 57 -1.64 2.53 3.91
N ILE A 58 -0.88 2.91 4.93
CA ILE A 58 0.49 2.44 5.18
C ILE A 58 0.49 0.93 5.49
N ARG A 59 -0.43 0.46 6.32
CA ARG A 59 -0.53 -0.97 6.65
C ARG A 59 -0.94 -1.81 5.43
N VAL A 60 -1.89 -1.35 4.65
CA VAL A 60 -2.26 -2.01 3.39
C VAL A 60 -1.11 -1.98 2.38
N LEU A 61 -0.36 -0.87 2.28
CA LEU A 61 0.83 -0.77 1.44
C LEU A 61 1.85 -1.87 1.77
N ALA A 62 2.10 -2.11 3.06
CA ALA A 62 2.98 -3.19 3.53
C ALA A 62 2.42 -4.57 3.19
N ALA A 63 1.15 -4.82 3.49
CA ALA A 63 0.49 -6.11 3.30
C ALA A 63 0.43 -6.56 1.83
N ILE A 64 0.31 -5.61 0.89
CA ILE A 64 0.32 -5.91 -0.56
C ILE A 64 1.73 -5.86 -1.17
N GLY A 65 2.76 -5.59 -0.38
CA GLY A 65 4.12 -5.43 -0.89
C GLY A 65 4.24 -4.28 -1.89
N GLY A 66 3.62 -3.16 -1.60
CA GLY A 66 3.55 -2.01 -2.51
C GLY A 66 4.90 -1.33 -2.76
N SER A 67 4.90 -0.34 -3.65
CA SER A 67 6.10 0.40 -4.03
C SER A 67 6.56 1.36 -2.93
N THR A 68 7.87 1.44 -2.71
CA THR A 68 8.50 2.43 -1.82
C THR A 68 8.23 3.88 -2.25
N ASN A 69 7.92 4.13 -3.52
CA ASN A 69 7.49 5.46 -3.99
C ASN A 69 6.24 5.96 -3.25
N ALA A 70 5.38 5.07 -2.77
CA ALA A 70 4.19 5.45 -2.01
C ALA A 70 4.53 6.23 -0.74
N VAL A 71 5.69 6.01 -0.14
CA VAL A 71 6.15 6.74 1.06
C VAL A 71 6.25 8.23 0.78
N ILE A 72 6.94 8.60 -0.31
CA ILE A 72 7.10 10.01 -0.71
C ILE A 72 5.73 10.64 -1.00
N HIS A 73 4.85 9.92 -1.70
CA HIS A 73 3.52 10.42 -2.03
C HIS A 73 2.63 10.57 -0.80
N LEU A 74 2.64 9.62 0.12
CA LEU A 74 1.86 9.71 1.36
C LEU A 74 2.34 10.85 2.25
N GLN A 75 3.65 11.03 2.40
CA GLN A 75 4.21 12.18 3.12
C GLN A 75 3.84 13.52 2.46
N ALA A 76 3.88 13.61 1.13
CA ALA A 76 3.48 14.81 0.41
C ALA A 76 1.99 15.14 0.61
N ILE A 77 1.11 14.13 0.56
CA ILE A 77 -0.32 14.30 0.80
C ILE A 77 -0.56 14.71 2.26
N ALA A 78 0.06 14.01 3.22
CA ALA A 78 -0.06 14.30 4.64
C ALA A 78 0.38 15.74 4.96
N GLY A 79 1.53 16.17 4.43
CA GLY A 79 2.03 17.52 4.61
C GLY A 79 1.10 18.61 4.05
N ARG A 80 0.42 18.35 2.91
CA ARG A 80 -0.61 19.25 2.36
C ARG A 80 -1.84 19.35 3.26
N MET A 81 -2.13 18.29 4.01
CA MET A 81 -3.24 18.24 4.95
C MET A 81 -2.87 18.72 6.37
N GLY A 82 -1.62 19.11 6.60
CA GLY A 82 -1.13 19.45 7.93
C GLY A 82 -1.02 18.24 8.88
N ILE A 83 -0.98 17.03 8.32
CA ILE A 83 -0.80 15.78 9.07
C ILE A 83 0.71 15.52 9.17
N ASP A 84 1.22 15.43 10.40
CA ASP A 84 2.60 15.04 10.63
C ASP A 84 2.77 13.54 10.36
N LEU A 85 3.55 13.20 9.33
CA LEU A 85 3.82 11.84 8.89
C LEU A 85 5.31 11.73 8.55
N CYS A 86 6.09 11.12 9.43
CA CYS A 86 7.52 10.94 9.28
C CYS A 86 7.89 9.51 8.84
N LEU A 87 9.17 9.27 8.57
CA LEU A 87 9.64 7.93 8.17
C LEU A 87 9.46 6.90 9.28
N ASP A 88 9.63 7.31 10.55
CA ASP A 88 9.50 6.39 11.67
C ASP A 88 8.07 5.85 11.82
N ASP A 89 7.06 6.61 11.37
CA ASP A 89 5.69 6.10 11.32
C ASP A 89 5.55 4.89 10.40
N PHE A 90 6.21 4.91 9.24
CA PHE A 90 6.18 3.78 8.32
C PHE A 90 6.79 2.52 8.94
N ASP A 91 7.94 2.68 9.60
CA ASP A 91 8.61 1.56 10.28
C ASP A 91 7.73 0.97 11.39
N GLN A 92 7.19 1.83 12.26
CA GLN A 92 6.36 1.41 13.38
C GLN A 92 5.03 0.78 12.96
N LEU A 93 4.34 1.39 11.98
CA LEU A 93 3.02 0.93 11.53
C LEU A 93 3.07 -0.36 10.73
N THR A 94 4.23 -0.68 10.11
CA THR A 94 4.36 -1.87 9.27
C THR A 94 5.12 -3.01 9.93
N LYS A 95 5.68 -2.80 11.13
CA LYS A 95 6.50 -3.76 11.85
C LYS A 95 5.85 -5.14 11.99
N ASP A 96 4.55 -5.17 12.33
CA ASP A 96 3.80 -6.39 12.57
C ASP A 96 2.89 -6.77 11.39
N ILE A 97 3.09 -6.14 10.24
CA ILE A 97 2.31 -6.39 9.03
C ILE A 97 3.10 -7.30 8.10
N PRO A 98 2.65 -8.54 7.88
CA PRO A 98 3.26 -9.46 6.94
C PRO A 98 2.89 -9.13 5.49
N LEU A 99 3.62 -9.70 4.53
CA LEU A 99 3.23 -9.74 3.14
C LEU A 99 2.11 -10.76 2.96
N LEU A 100 0.93 -10.30 2.55
CA LEU A 100 -0.25 -11.14 2.36
C LEU A 100 -0.53 -11.45 0.89
N VAL A 101 -0.01 -10.68 -0.06
CA VAL A 101 -0.36 -10.80 -1.47
C VAL A 101 0.87 -11.21 -2.30
N ASP A 102 0.77 -12.35 -2.98
CA ASP A 102 1.84 -12.94 -3.81
C ASP A 102 1.78 -12.42 -5.25
N ILE A 103 2.05 -11.13 -5.47
CA ILE A 103 1.98 -10.50 -6.79
C ILE A 103 3.32 -9.94 -7.26
N GLN A 104 3.47 -9.87 -8.59
CA GLN A 104 4.63 -9.26 -9.22
C GLN A 104 4.81 -7.78 -8.80
N PRO A 105 6.06 -7.28 -8.76
CA PRO A 105 7.29 -7.90 -9.26
C PRO A 105 8.00 -8.83 -8.26
N SER A 106 7.60 -8.86 -6.98
CA SER A 106 8.25 -9.68 -5.95
C SER A 106 7.59 -11.05 -5.73
N GLY A 107 6.42 -11.28 -6.30
CA GLY A 107 5.65 -12.52 -6.23
C GLY A 107 5.36 -13.10 -7.62
N LYS A 108 4.45 -14.06 -7.68
CA LYS A 108 4.18 -14.89 -8.87
C LYS A 108 3.05 -14.36 -9.73
N TYR A 109 1.97 -13.90 -9.11
CA TYR A 109 0.70 -13.59 -9.74
C TYR A 109 0.62 -12.15 -10.26
N LEU A 110 -0.40 -11.85 -11.07
CA LEU A 110 -0.63 -10.52 -11.61
C LEU A 110 -1.62 -9.72 -10.75
N MET A 111 -1.71 -8.41 -11.00
CA MET A 111 -2.72 -7.56 -10.37
C MET A 111 -4.16 -8.00 -10.68
N GLU A 112 -4.37 -8.64 -11.84
CA GLU A 112 -5.65 -9.23 -12.23
C GLU A 112 -6.03 -10.39 -11.30
N ASP A 113 -5.07 -11.28 -11.01
CA ASP A 113 -5.29 -12.40 -10.09
C ASP A 113 -5.63 -11.88 -8.69
N PHE A 114 -4.95 -10.81 -8.23
CA PHE A 114 -5.27 -10.14 -6.97
C PHE A 114 -6.69 -9.56 -6.95
N HIS A 115 -7.15 -8.99 -8.06
CA HIS A 115 -8.53 -8.52 -8.16
C HIS A 115 -9.54 -9.66 -7.97
N TYR A 116 -9.32 -10.77 -8.64
CA TYR A 116 -10.20 -11.94 -8.55
C TYR A 116 -10.07 -12.71 -7.24
N ALA A 117 -8.95 -12.57 -6.52
CA ALA A 117 -8.77 -13.17 -5.21
C ALA A 117 -9.49 -12.43 -4.08
N GLY A 118 -10.07 -11.24 -4.34
CA GLY A 118 -10.79 -10.44 -3.35
C GLY A 118 -10.34 -8.98 -3.25
N GLY A 119 -9.21 -8.64 -3.85
CA GLY A 119 -8.71 -7.27 -3.96
C GLY A 119 -8.42 -6.59 -2.63
N VAL A 120 -8.40 -5.24 -2.65
CA VAL A 120 -8.08 -4.42 -1.48
C VAL A 120 -9.05 -4.64 -0.31
N PRO A 121 -10.38 -4.73 -0.52
CA PRO A 121 -11.31 -4.94 0.59
C PRO A 121 -11.04 -6.22 1.38
N TYR A 122 -10.66 -7.32 0.71
CA TYR A 122 -10.35 -8.56 1.42
C TYR A 122 -8.99 -8.51 2.14
N VAL A 123 -7.98 -7.82 1.60
CA VAL A 123 -6.75 -7.52 2.36
C VAL A 123 -7.07 -6.73 3.62
N MET A 124 -7.92 -5.71 3.53
CA MET A 124 -8.33 -4.91 4.68
C MET A 124 -9.12 -5.74 5.71
N GLN A 125 -9.96 -6.67 5.26
CA GLN A 125 -10.64 -7.63 6.14
C GLN A 125 -9.64 -8.52 6.86
N THR A 126 -8.67 -9.07 6.14
CA THR A 126 -7.62 -9.96 6.68
C THR A 126 -6.75 -9.23 7.72
N LEU A 127 -6.42 -7.97 7.50
CA LEU A 127 -5.71 -7.11 8.46
C LEU A 127 -6.55 -6.81 9.72
N GLY A 128 -7.86 -6.76 9.59
CA GLY A 128 -8.83 -6.68 10.70
C GLY A 128 -8.47 -5.64 11.76
N LYS A 129 -8.05 -6.09 12.93
CA LYS A 129 -7.72 -5.26 14.11
C LYS A 129 -6.59 -4.25 13.91
N PHE A 130 -5.75 -4.42 12.90
CA PHE A 130 -4.68 -3.49 12.59
C PHE A 130 -5.20 -2.22 11.90
N LEU A 131 -6.43 -2.23 11.38
CA LEU A 131 -7.03 -1.08 10.72
C LEU A 131 -8.06 -0.40 11.62
N ASP A 132 -8.15 0.93 11.48
CA ASP A 132 -9.29 1.67 12.04
C ASP A 132 -10.51 1.43 11.16
N GLN A 133 -11.45 0.66 11.69
CA GLN A 133 -12.68 0.26 11.01
C GLN A 133 -13.74 1.36 10.96
N LYS A 134 -13.58 2.44 11.75
CA LYS A 134 -14.55 3.53 11.87
C LYS A 134 -14.37 4.62 10.84
N ILE A 135 -13.31 4.57 10.06
CA ILE A 135 -13.01 5.58 9.03
C ILE A 135 -14.13 5.59 7.99
N GLU A 136 -14.71 6.75 7.79
CA GLU A 136 -15.65 7.00 6.70
C GLU A 136 -14.92 7.07 5.36
N THR A 137 -15.54 6.52 4.32
CA THR A 137 -15.01 6.55 2.96
C THR A 137 -15.88 7.40 2.04
N VAL A 138 -15.33 7.75 0.89
CA VAL A 138 -16.08 8.47 -0.15
C VAL A 138 -17.28 7.69 -0.67
N SER A 139 -17.36 6.38 -0.45
CA SER A 139 -18.54 5.57 -0.82
C SER A 139 -19.77 5.88 0.06
N GLY A 140 -19.58 6.50 1.22
CA GLY A 140 -20.61 6.69 2.24
C GLY A 140 -20.67 5.56 3.27
N GLN A 141 -19.81 4.56 3.14
CA GLN A 141 -19.65 3.45 4.08
C GLN A 141 -18.38 3.64 4.91
N THR A 142 -18.33 3.05 6.08
CA THR A 142 -17.09 2.92 6.86
C THR A 142 -16.21 1.81 6.31
N VAL A 143 -14.93 1.82 6.69
CA VAL A 143 -14.00 0.73 6.40
C VAL A 143 -14.57 -0.59 6.94
N GLY A 144 -15.13 -0.60 8.16
CA GLY A 144 -15.73 -1.79 8.76
C GLY A 144 -16.89 -2.36 7.97
N GLU A 145 -17.79 -1.51 7.44
CA GLU A 145 -18.91 -1.95 6.60
C GLU A 145 -18.44 -2.54 5.27
N ILE A 146 -17.39 -1.97 4.66
CA ILE A 146 -16.81 -2.47 3.42
C ILE A 146 -16.15 -3.83 3.66
N THR A 147 -15.33 -3.94 4.69
CA THR A 147 -14.59 -5.16 5.00
C THR A 147 -15.48 -6.31 5.46
N ALA A 148 -16.60 -6.02 6.14
CA ALA A 148 -17.57 -7.04 6.55
C ALA A 148 -18.23 -7.77 5.36
N LEU A 149 -18.25 -7.16 4.17
CA LEU A 149 -18.81 -7.72 2.94
C LEU A 149 -17.75 -8.30 2.01
N ALA A 150 -16.47 -8.20 2.38
CA ALA A 150 -15.39 -8.68 1.56
C ALA A 150 -15.24 -10.20 1.67
N GLU A 151 -14.95 -10.86 0.56
CA GLU A 151 -14.75 -12.31 0.48
C GLU A 151 -13.45 -12.61 -0.26
N GLY A 152 -12.74 -13.67 0.20
CA GLY A 152 -11.55 -14.20 -0.45
C GLY A 152 -11.90 -15.41 -1.31
N TYR A 153 -11.28 -15.49 -2.49
CA TYR A 153 -11.57 -16.52 -3.47
C TYR A 153 -10.36 -17.34 -3.89
N ASN A 154 -9.15 -16.92 -3.51
CA ASN A 154 -7.93 -17.63 -3.89
C ASN A 154 -6.82 -17.39 -2.87
N ASP A 155 -6.56 -18.41 -2.04
CA ASP A 155 -5.56 -18.37 -0.96
C ASP A 155 -4.11 -18.48 -1.47
N ASP A 156 -3.89 -18.89 -2.72
CA ASP A 156 -2.56 -18.88 -3.33
C ASP A 156 -2.09 -17.46 -3.69
N VAL A 157 -3.04 -16.56 -3.94
CA VAL A 157 -2.77 -15.16 -4.30
C VAL A 157 -2.84 -14.26 -3.07
N LEU A 158 -3.85 -14.47 -2.21
CA LEU A 158 -4.11 -13.65 -1.04
C LEU A 158 -4.14 -14.53 0.22
N HIS A 159 -3.05 -14.50 0.95
CA HIS A 159 -2.76 -15.32 2.11
C HIS A 159 -3.41 -14.78 3.38
N SER A 160 -3.56 -15.67 4.38
CA SER A 160 -4.03 -15.30 5.71
C SER A 160 -2.91 -14.72 6.58
N MET A 161 -3.28 -14.06 7.70
CA MET A 161 -2.32 -13.61 8.72
C MET A 161 -1.55 -14.76 9.38
N GLN A 162 -2.11 -15.97 9.40
CA GLN A 162 -1.49 -17.17 10.01
C GLN A 162 -0.51 -17.87 9.07
N SER A 163 -0.64 -17.66 7.77
CA SER A 163 0.21 -18.25 6.74
C SER A 163 0.53 -17.22 5.66
N PRO A 164 1.28 -16.16 5.97
CA PRO A 164 1.59 -15.09 5.04
C PRO A 164 2.60 -15.55 3.98
N VAL A 165 2.70 -14.82 2.88
CA VAL A 165 3.76 -15.03 1.87
C VAL A 165 5.13 -14.84 2.48
N LYS A 166 5.29 -13.80 3.32
CA LYS A 166 6.53 -13.51 4.06
C LYS A 166 6.21 -12.77 5.35
N GLU A 167 6.76 -13.24 6.45
CA GLU A 167 6.73 -12.49 7.71
C GLU A 167 7.66 -11.28 7.66
N ASN A 168 7.41 -10.28 8.49
CA ASN A 168 8.25 -9.07 8.61
C ASN A 168 8.58 -8.40 7.27
N ALA A 169 7.62 -8.35 6.37
CA ALA A 169 7.78 -7.84 5.02
C ALA A 169 7.40 -6.36 4.84
N GLY A 170 7.24 -5.63 5.93
CA GLY A 170 6.89 -4.22 5.95
C GLY A 170 7.87 -3.30 5.21
N ILE A 171 7.72 -2.03 5.42
CA ILE A 171 8.65 -1.01 4.93
C ILE A 171 9.62 -0.70 6.06
N TRP A 172 10.90 -1.02 5.89
CA TRP A 172 11.92 -0.76 6.89
C TRP A 172 12.62 0.58 6.64
N VAL A 173 12.88 1.29 7.71
CA VAL A 173 13.66 2.54 7.69
C VAL A 173 15.07 2.25 8.19
N LEU A 174 16.04 2.35 7.30
CA LEU A 174 17.44 2.14 7.59
C LEU A 174 18.09 3.46 8.02
N ARG A 175 18.94 3.42 9.05
CA ARG A 175 19.71 4.55 9.50
C ARG A 175 21.18 4.16 9.67
N GLY A 176 22.08 5.08 9.36
CA GLY A 176 23.51 4.86 9.48
C GLY A 176 24.30 6.10 9.01
N ASN A 177 25.61 5.99 9.04
CA ASN A 177 26.51 7.05 8.60
C ASN A 177 26.33 7.44 7.12
N LEU A 178 25.88 6.49 6.29
CA LEU A 178 25.61 6.73 4.88
C LEU A 178 24.28 7.47 4.65
N CYS A 179 23.26 7.16 5.45
CA CYS A 179 21.91 7.75 5.39
C CYS A 179 21.44 8.15 6.81
N PRO A 180 22.00 9.18 7.44
CA PRO A 180 21.67 9.53 8.82
C PRO A 180 20.23 10.01 8.99
N LYS A 181 19.61 10.55 7.95
CA LYS A 181 18.20 10.98 7.95
C LYS A 181 17.22 9.86 7.63
N GLY A 182 17.71 8.68 7.25
CA GLY A 182 16.94 7.53 6.90
C GLY A 182 16.94 7.20 5.41
N ALA A 183 16.86 5.93 5.11
CA ALA A 183 16.62 5.36 3.79
C ALA A 183 15.54 4.29 3.92
N ILE A 184 14.89 3.92 2.82
CA ILE A 184 13.81 2.95 2.82
C ILE A 184 14.24 1.70 2.06
N ILE A 185 13.95 0.55 2.66
CA ILE A 185 14.05 -0.74 2.01
C ILE A 185 12.72 -1.48 2.05
N LYS A 186 12.44 -2.23 1.00
CA LYS A 186 11.37 -3.22 0.93
C LYS A 186 12.01 -4.61 1.08
N PRO A 187 11.93 -5.24 2.27
CA PRO A 187 12.61 -6.52 2.52
C PRO A 187 12.11 -7.66 1.63
N SER A 188 10.84 -7.61 1.21
CA SER A 188 10.28 -8.60 0.28
C SER A 188 10.91 -8.60 -1.12
N ALA A 189 11.56 -7.51 -1.50
CA ALA A 189 12.26 -7.38 -2.78
C ALA A 189 13.80 -7.48 -2.66
N ALA A 190 14.31 -7.60 -1.45
CA ALA A 190 15.74 -7.76 -1.20
C ALA A 190 16.13 -9.24 -1.22
N SER A 191 17.31 -9.55 -1.77
CA SER A 191 17.92 -10.88 -1.63
C SER A 191 18.36 -11.08 -0.18
N ASP A 192 18.06 -12.24 0.41
CA ASP A 192 18.32 -12.52 1.83
C ASP A 192 19.79 -12.32 2.21
N GLY A 193 20.72 -12.67 1.33
CA GLY A 193 22.17 -12.49 1.52
C GLY A 193 22.63 -11.02 1.52
N LEU A 194 21.78 -10.07 1.11
CA LEU A 194 22.08 -8.64 1.08
C LEU A 194 21.50 -7.87 2.27
N LEU A 195 20.67 -8.50 3.10
CA LEU A 195 20.12 -7.87 4.32
C LEU A 195 21.21 -7.71 5.40
N THR A 196 22.24 -8.56 5.36
CA THR A 196 23.45 -8.42 6.18
C THR A 196 24.64 -8.72 5.26
N HIS A 197 25.39 -7.69 4.89
CA HIS A 197 26.48 -7.83 3.93
C HIS A 197 27.65 -6.90 4.25
N GLU A 198 28.87 -7.41 4.10
CA GLU A 198 30.10 -6.65 4.23
C GLU A 198 30.94 -6.83 2.95
N ALA A 199 31.32 -5.73 2.32
CA ALA A 199 32.12 -5.73 1.11
C ALA A 199 32.92 -4.42 0.96
N LYS A 200 33.90 -4.45 0.04
CA LYS A 200 34.62 -3.24 -0.36
C LYS A 200 33.71 -2.36 -1.21
N ALA A 201 33.61 -1.08 -0.83
CA ALA A 201 32.86 -0.12 -1.64
C ALA A 201 33.64 0.28 -2.89
N VAL A 202 32.96 0.30 -4.03
CA VAL A 202 33.43 0.94 -5.25
C VAL A 202 32.57 2.18 -5.47
N VAL A 203 33.19 3.36 -5.46
CA VAL A 203 32.49 4.65 -5.51
C VAL A 203 32.66 5.26 -6.88
N PHE A 204 31.56 5.61 -7.52
CA PHE A 204 31.51 6.30 -8.82
C PHE A 204 31.04 7.72 -8.64
N LYS A 205 31.60 8.66 -9.40
CA LYS A 205 31.16 10.05 -9.40
C LYS A 205 29.89 10.26 -10.22
N GLN A 206 29.71 9.46 -11.27
CA GLN A 206 28.58 9.56 -12.19
C GLN A 206 28.13 8.15 -12.61
N GLY A 207 26.85 8.03 -13.02
CA GLY A 207 26.29 6.76 -13.46
C GLY A 207 26.96 6.17 -14.72
N GLU A 208 27.53 7.02 -15.57
CA GLU A 208 28.28 6.60 -16.79
C GLU A 208 29.53 5.81 -16.43
N GLU A 209 30.26 6.18 -15.37
CA GLU A 209 31.42 5.43 -14.87
C GLU A 209 31.01 4.02 -14.41
N PHE A 210 29.86 3.90 -13.76
CA PHE A 210 29.31 2.62 -13.33
C PHE A 210 28.95 1.74 -14.54
N MET A 211 28.32 2.28 -15.57
CA MET A 211 27.93 1.52 -16.76
C MET A 211 29.13 0.98 -17.54
N GLY A 212 30.27 1.64 -17.45
CA GLY A 212 31.55 1.18 -18.03
C GLY A 212 32.32 0.16 -17.17
N TYR A 213 31.91 -0.02 -15.90
CA TYR A 213 32.62 -0.91 -14.97
C TYR A 213 32.23 -2.38 -15.23
N ARG A 214 33.21 -3.22 -15.47
CA ARG A 214 33.06 -4.68 -15.57
C ARG A 214 33.59 -5.32 -14.30
N ILE A 215 32.73 -6.08 -13.63
CA ILE A 215 33.07 -6.91 -12.48
C ILE A 215 33.83 -8.15 -12.94
#